data_8385ab5e3e5206cbb326a1793fc36b10
#
_entry.id   8385ab5e3e5206cbb326a1793fc36b10
#
_cell.length_a   1.000
_cell.length_b   1.000
_cell.length_c   1.000
_cell.angle_alpha   90.00
_cell.angle_beta   90.00
_cell.angle_gamma   90.00
#
_symmetry.space_group_name_H-M   'P 1'
#
loop_
_entity.id
_entity.type
_entity.pdbx_description
1 polymer ?
#
loop_
_entity_poly.entity_id
_entity_poly.type
_entity_poly.pdbx_seq_one_letter_code
_entity_poly.pdbx_strand_id
1 'polypeptide(L)'
;HFLSDFRMQLLIIVFGVWAIIILSTYLGIRQGHKPIYTLSKHMSTIQAEQLNSKLEPNQYPRELRELVDSFNTMLSKLNNSFVKLSDFSDDVAHELRTPLTNIIMQAQVGLNQDRSISEYKEFLYSILEELERLAKMVSDMLWIARSDKGLISANKEFLDSENELSSILDFF
;
A
#
# COMPACT_ATOMS: atom_id res chain seq x y z
N HIS A 1 -5.84 -63.31 -47.79
CA HIS A 1 -5.72 -61.94 -48.31
C HIS A 1 -6.77 -61.02 -47.68
N PHE A 2 -8.06 -61.34 -47.62
CA PHE A 2 -9.12 -60.48 -47.11
C PHE A 2 -8.91 -60.06 -45.62
N LEU A 3 -8.43 -60.95 -44.76
CA LEU A 3 -8.16 -60.70 -43.34
C LEU A 3 -6.91 -59.78 -43.14
N SER A 4 -5.94 -59.85 -44.03
CA SER A 4 -4.74 -59.00 -43.96
C SER A 4 -5.08 -57.56 -44.39
N ASP A 5 -5.91 -57.38 -45.40
CA ASP A 5 -6.35 -56.06 -45.89
C ASP A 5 -7.23 -55.35 -44.85
N PHE A 6 -8.15 -56.10 -44.22
CA PHE A 6 -8.98 -55.55 -43.12
C PHE A 6 -8.15 -55.13 -41.90
N ARG A 7 -7.15 -55.87 -41.49
CA ARG A 7 -6.24 -55.52 -40.40
C ARG A 7 -5.45 -54.29 -40.72
N MET A 8 -4.96 -54.14 -41.96
CA MET A 8 -4.20 -53.00 -42.43
C MET A 8 -5.05 -51.72 -42.38
N GLN A 9 -6.32 -51.80 -42.86
CA GLN A 9 -7.26 -50.70 -42.82
C GLN A 9 -7.57 -50.29 -41.36
N LEU A 10 -7.80 -51.21 -40.45
CA LEU A 10 -8.01 -50.93 -39.04
C LEU A 10 -6.82 -50.22 -38.39
N LEU A 11 -5.60 -50.65 -38.67
CA LEU A 11 -4.40 -50.03 -38.16
C LEU A 11 -4.26 -48.55 -38.66
N ILE A 12 -4.55 -48.32 -39.93
CA ILE A 12 -4.49 -46.96 -40.51
C ILE A 12 -5.51 -46.04 -39.82
N ILE A 13 -6.72 -46.52 -39.61
CA ILE A 13 -7.75 -45.75 -38.92
C ILE A 13 -7.35 -45.44 -37.48
N VAL A 14 -6.84 -46.43 -36.75
CA VAL A 14 -6.41 -46.22 -35.35
C VAL A 14 -5.24 -45.23 -35.28
N PHE A 15 -4.22 -45.33 -36.15
CA PHE A 15 -3.12 -44.40 -36.21
C PHE A 15 -3.58 -42.99 -36.60
N GLY A 16 -4.53 -42.88 -37.54
CA GLY A 16 -5.13 -41.60 -37.94
C GLY A 16 -5.86 -40.88 -36.76
N VAL A 17 -6.67 -41.63 -36.02
CA VAL A 17 -7.35 -41.12 -34.83
C VAL A 17 -6.36 -40.66 -33.75
N TRP A 18 -5.33 -41.46 -33.47
CA TRP A 18 -4.28 -41.10 -32.52
C TRP A 18 -3.52 -39.83 -32.93
N ALA A 19 -3.19 -39.71 -34.22
CA ALA A 19 -2.50 -38.53 -34.77
C ALA A 19 -3.37 -37.26 -34.60
N ILE A 20 -4.69 -37.35 -34.83
CA ILE A 20 -5.61 -36.23 -34.66
C ILE A 20 -5.73 -35.82 -33.18
N ILE A 21 -5.81 -36.81 -32.25
CA ILE A 21 -5.88 -36.53 -30.82
C ILE A 21 -4.60 -35.84 -30.35
N ILE A 22 -3.42 -36.36 -30.74
CA ILE A 22 -2.14 -35.74 -30.34
C ILE A 22 -2.04 -34.30 -30.89
N LEU A 23 -2.36 -34.10 -32.15
CA LEU A 23 -2.31 -32.78 -32.77
C LEU A 23 -3.28 -31.79 -32.11
N SER A 24 -4.53 -32.23 -31.85
CA SER A 24 -5.54 -31.41 -31.15
C SER A 24 -5.09 -31.03 -29.74
N THR A 25 -4.55 -32.00 -28.98
CA THR A 25 -4.00 -31.76 -27.63
C THR A 25 -2.83 -30.79 -27.66
N TYR A 26 -1.89 -30.98 -28.59
CA TYR A 26 -0.74 -30.10 -28.76
C TYR A 26 -1.13 -28.65 -29.08
N LEU A 27 -2.09 -28.46 -30.00
CA LEU A 27 -2.60 -27.13 -30.35
C LEU A 27 -3.34 -26.48 -29.18
N GLY A 28 -4.16 -27.25 -28.44
CA GLY A 28 -4.85 -26.78 -27.24
C GLY A 28 -3.91 -26.30 -26.15
N ILE A 29 -2.87 -27.08 -25.86
CA ILE A 29 -1.85 -26.72 -24.85
C ILE A 29 -1.10 -25.44 -25.27
N ARG A 30 -0.68 -25.37 -26.53
CA ARG A 30 0.09 -24.22 -27.04
C ARG A 30 -0.72 -22.91 -27.00
N GLN A 31 -2.02 -22.96 -27.27
CA GLN A 31 -2.90 -21.78 -27.19
C GLN A 31 -3.24 -21.41 -25.74
N GLY A 32 -3.34 -22.37 -24.83
CA GLY A 32 -3.70 -22.15 -23.43
C GLY A 32 -2.60 -21.48 -22.61
N HIS A 33 -1.32 -21.67 -22.92
CA HIS A 33 -0.22 -21.12 -22.13
C HIS A 33 0.15 -19.67 -22.48
N LYS A 34 -0.10 -19.22 -23.71
CA LYS A 34 0.24 -17.86 -24.17
C LYS A 34 -0.37 -16.75 -23.30
N PRO A 35 -1.68 -16.76 -23.01
CA PRO A 35 -2.29 -15.68 -22.24
C PRO A 35 -1.80 -15.59 -20.79
N ILE A 36 -1.46 -16.72 -20.18
CA ILE A 36 -0.88 -16.77 -18.82
C ILE A 36 0.51 -16.11 -18.80
N TYR A 37 1.35 -16.43 -19.77
CA TYR A 37 2.68 -15.82 -19.89
C TYR A 37 2.61 -14.31 -20.13
N THR A 38 1.68 -13.87 -20.99
CA THR A 38 1.47 -12.45 -21.28
C THR A 38 0.98 -11.71 -20.05
N LEU A 39 0.02 -12.28 -19.29
CA LEU A 39 -0.46 -11.74 -18.04
C LEU A 39 0.67 -11.62 -17.01
N SER A 40 1.41 -12.69 -16.80
CA SER A 40 2.57 -12.70 -15.88
C SER A 40 3.60 -11.62 -16.23
N LYS A 41 3.89 -11.47 -17.53
CA LYS A 41 4.82 -10.43 -18.00
C LYS A 41 4.27 -9.03 -17.75
N HIS A 42 3.00 -8.77 -18.04
CA HIS A 42 2.38 -7.47 -17.74
C HIS A 42 2.41 -7.18 -16.25
N MET A 43 2.06 -8.17 -15.40
CA MET A 43 2.12 -8.01 -13.94
C MET A 43 3.53 -7.70 -13.43
N SER A 44 4.56 -8.29 -14.02
CA SER A 44 5.96 -8.07 -13.59
C SER A 44 6.57 -6.75 -14.06
N THR A 45 5.96 -6.08 -15.05
CA THR A 45 6.45 -4.80 -15.57
C THR A 45 5.80 -3.58 -14.92
N ILE A 46 4.77 -3.78 -14.08
CA ILE A 46 4.11 -2.66 -13.40
C ILE A 46 5.05 -2.12 -12.31
N GLN A 47 5.41 -0.85 -12.45
CA GLN A 47 6.21 -0.08 -11.50
C GLN A 47 5.31 0.79 -10.61
N ALA A 48 5.87 1.34 -9.54
CA ALA A 48 5.12 2.17 -8.59
C ALA A 48 4.45 3.38 -9.26
N GLU A 49 5.09 3.94 -10.29
CA GLU A 49 4.58 5.08 -11.07
C GLU A 49 3.40 4.70 -11.97
N GLN A 50 3.18 3.40 -12.21
CA GLN A 50 2.18 2.86 -13.14
C GLN A 50 1.05 2.12 -12.43
N LEU A 51 0.89 2.27 -11.11
CA LEU A 51 -0.16 1.60 -10.33
C LEU A 51 -1.58 1.95 -10.79
N ASN A 52 -1.75 3.05 -11.52
CA ASN A 52 -3.02 3.46 -12.13
C ASN A 52 -3.34 2.72 -13.42
N SER A 53 -2.39 2.00 -14.04
CA SER A 53 -2.62 1.26 -15.28
C SER A 53 -3.33 -0.05 -14.99
N LYS A 54 -4.65 -0.06 -15.20
CA LYS A 54 -5.47 -1.27 -15.06
C LYS A 54 -5.32 -2.16 -16.28
N LEU A 55 -5.28 -3.46 -16.06
CA LEU A 55 -5.37 -4.46 -17.10
C LEU A 55 -6.84 -4.58 -17.56
N GLU A 56 -7.07 -4.64 -18.86
CA GLU A 56 -8.43 -4.81 -19.42
C GLU A 56 -8.85 -6.29 -19.39
N PRO A 57 -9.87 -6.69 -18.61
CA PRO A 57 -10.26 -8.09 -18.49
C PRO A 57 -10.70 -8.71 -19.82
N ASN A 58 -11.22 -7.90 -20.76
CA ASN A 58 -11.70 -8.37 -22.05
C ASN A 58 -10.59 -8.83 -23.02
N GLN A 59 -9.34 -8.45 -22.75
CA GLN A 59 -8.18 -8.90 -23.54
C GLN A 59 -7.73 -10.31 -23.17
N TYR A 60 -8.30 -10.88 -22.10
CA TYR A 60 -7.92 -12.18 -21.57
C TYR A 60 -9.06 -13.20 -21.70
N PRO A 61 -8.74 -14.51 -21.81
CA PRO A 61 -9.73 -15.58 -21.76
C PRO A 61 -10.63 -15.47 -20.52
N ARG A 62 -11.85 -16.01 -20.62
CA ARG A 62 -12.86 -15.92 -19.54
C ARG A 62 -12.34 -16.47 -18.20
N GLU A 63 -11.53 -17.52 -18.26
CA GLU A 63 -10.92 -18.21 -17.12
C GLU A 63 -9.93 -17.32 -16.35
N LEU A 64 -9.35 -16.31 -17.01
CA LEU A 64 -8.37 -15.39 -16.39
C LEU A 64 -8.97 -14.04 -15.99
N ARG A 65 -10.21 -13.75 -16.34
CA ARG A 65 -10.82 -12.44 -16.06
C ARG A 65 -10.95 -12.16 -14.56
N GLU A 66 -11.37 -13.15 -13.80
CA GLU A 66 -11.49 -13.03 -12.35
C GLU A 66 -10.11 -12.75 -11.70
N LEU A 67 -9.06 -13.37 -12.20
CA LEU A 67 -7.68 -13.10 -11.76
C LEU A 67 -7.27 -11.67 -12.11
N VAL A 68 -7.58 -11.19 -13.32
CA VAL A 68 -7.29 -9.82 -13.75
C VAL A 68 -8.06 -8.80 -12.89
N ASP A 69 -9.32 -9.06 -12.59
CA ASP A 69 -10.14 -8.19 -11.74
C ASP A 69 -9.61 -8.14 -10.30
N SER A 70 -9.22 -9.29 -9.76
CA SER A 70 -8.59 -9.38 -8.44
C SER A 70 -7.26 -8.63 -8.39
N PHE A 71 -6.46 -8.74 -9.44
CA PHE A 71 -5.20 -8.01 -9.58
C PHE A 71 -5.43 -6.48 -9.69
N ASN A 72 -6.38 -6.05 -10.51
CA ASN A 72 -6.76 -4.63 -10.62
C ASN A 72 -7.24 -4.05 -9.28
N THR A 73 -7.97 -4.86 -8.52
CA THR A 73 -8.42 -4.49 -7.17
C THR A 73 -7.24 -4.32 -6.22
N MET A 74 -6.26 -5.22 -6.29
CA MET A 74 -5.03 -5.12 -5.50
C MET A 74 -4.22 -3.88 -5.89
N LEU A 75 -4.05 -3.62 -7.20
CA LEU A 75 -3.38 -2.41 -7.69
C LEU A 75 -4.06 -1.12 -7.19
N SER A 76 -5.39 -1.09 -7.24
CA SER A 76 -6.15 0.07 -6.75
C SER A 76 -5.95 0.30 -5.25
N LYS A 77 -5.95 -0.76 -4.44
CA LYS A 77 -5.67 -0.67 -2.99
C LYS A 77 -4.25 -0.19 -2.74
N LEU A 78 -3.27 -0.71 -3.49
CA LEU A 78 -1.88 -0.32 -3.37
C LEU A 78 -1.68 1.16 -3.75
N ASN A 79 -2.25 1.59 -4.89
CA ASN A 79 -2.20 2.98 -5.32
C ASN A 79 -2.80 3.92 -4.27
N ASN A 80 -3.97 3.58 -3.73
CA ASN A 80 -4.60 4.39 -2.68
C ASN A 80 -3.73 4.47 -1.42
N SER A 81 -3.00 3.40 -1.09
CA SER A 81 -2.07 3.41 0.04
C SER A 81 -0.85 4.30 -0.23
N PHE A 82 -0.33 4.31 -1.47
CA PHE A 82 0.76 5.20 -1.86
C PHE A 82 0.34 6.67 -1.86
N VAL A 83 -0.85 6.99 -2.39
CA VAL A 83 -1.39 8.36 -2.36
C VAL A 83 -1.51 8.84 -0.90
N LYS A 84 -2.14 8.06 -0.03
CA LYS A 84 -2.25 8.39 1.39
C LYS A 84 -0.90 8.58 2.07
N LEU A 85 0.10 7.77 1.73
CA LEU A 85 1.45 7.90 2.29
C LEU A 85 2.14 9.19 1.79
N SER A 86 1.96 9.53 0.51
CA SER A 86 2.48 10.77 -0.07
C SER A 86 1.84 11.99 0.60
N ASP A 87 0.51 12.02 0.66
CA ASP A 87 -0.24 13.11 1.29
C ASP A 87 0.19 13.29 2.76
N PHE A 88 0.26 12.18 3.51
CA PHE A 88 0.75 12.22 4.89
C PHE A 88 2.18 12.77 5.01
N SER A 89 3.07 12.38 4.09
CA SER A 89 4.46 12.86 4.12
C SER A 89 4.53 14.36 3.83
N ASP A 90 3.72 14.85 2.90
CA ASP A 90 3.64 16.27 2.55
C ASP A 90 3.06 17.09 3.71
N ASP A 91 1.99 16.59 4.34
CA ASP A 91 1.38 17.22 5.51
C ASP A 91 2.39 17.31 6.67
N VAL A 92 3.09 16.21 6.97
CA VAL A 92 4.15 16.19 8.00
C VAL A 92 5.23 17.21 7.69
N ALA A 93 5.69 17.28 6.44
CA ALA A 93 6.73 18.22 6.04
C ALA A 93 6.26 19.68 6.20
N HIS A 94 5.01 19.98 5.88
CA HIS A 94 4.43 21.31 6.04
C HIS A 94 4.26 21.69 7.52
N GLU A 95 3.72 20.80 8.32
CA GLU A 95 3.48 21.03 9.75
C GLU A 95 4.78 21.18 10.57
N LEU A 96 5.86 20.50 10.15
CA LEU A 96 7.16 20.64 10.79
C LEU A 96 7.93 21.89 10.34
N ARG A 97 7.76 22.33 9.09
CA ARG A 97 8.50 23.47 8.54
C ARG A 97 8.22 24.76 9.30
N THR A 98 6.98 25.00 9.66
CA THR A 98 6.54 26.23 10.32
C THR A 98 7.20 26.43 11.70
N PRO A 99 7.07 25.49 12.67
CA PRO A 99 7.71 25.64 13.98
C PRO A 99 9.24 25.66 13.87
N LEU A 100 9.81 24.84 12.98
CA LEU A 100 11.26 24.85 12.77
C LEU A 100 11.77 26.21 12.26
N THR A 101 11.05 26.82 11.32
CA THR A 101 11.37 28.16 10.82
C THR A 101 11.27 29.19 11.95
N ASN A 102 10.25 29.12 12.78
CA ASN A 102 10.07 30.00 13.91
C ASN A 102 11.23 29.89 14.92
N ILE A 103 11.63 28.66 15.27
CA ILE A 103 12.77 28.41 16.18
C ILE A 103 14.07 29.00 15.59
N ILE A 104 14.31 28.77 14.29
CA ILE A 104 15.50 29.32 13.61
C ILE A 104 15.48 30.83 13.63
N MET A 105 14.36 31.47 13.30
CA MET A 105 14.22 32.94 13.32
C MET A 105 14.41 33.49 14.74
N GLN A 106 13.80 32.89 15.75
CA GLN A 106 14.02 33.25 17.14
C GLN A 106 15.50 33.15 17.48
N ALA A 107 16.16 32.03 17.20
CA ALA A 107 17.56 31.84 17.48
C ALA A 107 18.46 32.90 16.82
N GLN A 108 18.17 33.26 15.55
CA GLN A 108 18.89 34.33 14.83
C GLN A 108 18.69 35.70 15.46
N VAL A 109 17.46 36.02 15.89
CA VAL A 109 17.17 37.27 16.61
C VAL A 109 17.88 37.32 17.95
N GLY A 110 17.94 36.18 18.66
CA GLY A 110 18.65 36.08 19.92
C GLY A 110 20.16 36.34 19.81
N LEU A 111 20.74 35.85 18.72
CA LEU A 111 22.19 36.01 18.46
C LEU A 111 22.58 37.42 18.00
N ASN A 112 21.66 38.18 17.42
CA ASN A 112 21.95 39.48 16.84
C ASN A 112 21.80 40.70 17.80
N GLN A 113 21.41 40.46 19.05
CA GLN A 113 21.17 41.48 20.04
C GLN A 113 21.92 41.16 21.34
N ASP A 114 22.60 42.16 21.90
CA ASP A 114 23.15 42.05 23.26
C ASP A 114 22.01 42.10 24.27
N ARG A 115 21.95 41.09 25.11
CA ARG A 115 20.88 40.91 26.11
C ARG A 115 21.48 40.66 27.49
N SER A 116 20.73 41.00 28.50
CA SER A 116 21.07 40.60 29.88
C SER A 116 20.94 39.03 30.04
N ILE A 117 21.60 38.51 31.05
CA ILE A 117 21.53 37.07 31.36
C ILE A 117 20.06 36.63 31.62
N SER A 118 19.27 37.50 32.23
CA SER A 118 17.84 37.19 32.48
C SER A 118 17.07 37.08 31.16
N GLU A 119 17.25 38.00 30.23
CA GLU A 119 16.62 38.00 28.90
C GLU A 119 17.04 36.78 28.07
N TYR A 120 18.32 36.36 28.15
CA TYR A 120 18.77 35.13 27.50
C TYR A 120 18.09 33.88 28.08
N LYS A 121 17.86 33.82 29.38
CA LYS A 121 17.15 32.70 30.02
C LYS A 121 15.70 32.63 29.54
N GLU A 122 14.96 33.74 29.58
CA GLU A 122 13.59 33.80 29.08
C GLU A 122 13.50 33.37 27.61
N PHE A 123 14.43 33.84 26.83
CA PHE A 123 14.54 33.50 25.41
C PHE A 123 14.79 32.00 25.19
N LEU A 124 15.71 31.40 25.95
CA LEU A 124 15.97 29.94 25.89
C LEU A 124 14.75 29.13 26.35
N TYR A 125 14.00 29.59 27.36
CA TYR A 125 12.76 28.95 27.77
C TYR A 125 11.71 28.98 26.66
N SER A 126 11.56 30.08 25.94
CA SER A 126 10.65 30.17 24.79
C SER A 126 11.01 29.22 23.66
N ILE A 127 12.30 29.08 23.34
CA ILE A 127 12.76 28.09 22.35
C ILE A 127 12.51 26.66 22.84
N LEU A 128 12.75 26.40 24.13
CA LEU A 128 12.55 25.06 24.71
C LEU A 128 11.08 24.67 24.65
N GLU A 129 10.16 25.57 24.98
CA GLU A 129 8.71 25.34 24.89
C GLU A 129 8.28 24.97 23.46
N GLU A 130 8.82 25.68 22.46
CA GLU A 130 8.48 25.39 21.05
C GLU A 130 9.07 24.04 20.59
N LEU A 131 10.27 23.67 21.06
CA LEU A 131 10.87 22.36 20.82
C LEU A 131 10.07 21.22 21.48
N GLU A 132 9.58 21.41 22.70
CA GLU A 132 8.73 20.44 23.38
C GLU A 132 7.39 20.25 22.65
N ARG A 133 6.79 21.35 22.17
CA ARG A 133 5.59 21.32 21.32
C ARG A 133 5.85 20.53 20.01
N LEU A 134 7.00 20.76 19.38
CA LEU A 134 7.40 20.04 18.16
C LEU A 134 7.59 18.55 18.45
N ALA A 135 8.26 18.19 19.53
CA ALA A 135 8.45 16.79 19.93
C ALA A 135 7.13 16.06 20.18
N LYS A 136 6.17 16.75 20.84
CA LYS A 136 4.80 16.22 21.03
C LYS A 136 4.10 16.00 19.70
N MET A 137 4.14 16.99 18.79
CA MET A 137 3.53 16.90 17.46
C MET A 137 4.07 15.69 16.68
N VAL A 138 5.39 15.47 16.66
CA VAL A 138 6.01 14.30 16.02
C VAL A 138 5.50 13.00 16.67
N SER A 139 5.39 12.96 18.00
CA SER A 139 4.89 11.79 18.71
C SER A 139 3.42 11.48 18.33
N ASP A 140 2.58 12.50 18.26
CA ASP A 140 1.17 12.38 17.89
C ASP A 140 1.01 11.90 16.43
N MET A 141 1.82 12.43 15.49
CA MET A 141 1.85 12.00 14.10
C MET A 141 2.26 10.53 13.96
N LEU A 142 3.29 10.09 14.71
CA LEU A 142 3.72 8.68 14.73
C LEU A 142 2.65 7.77 15.33
N TRP A 143 1.91 8.25 16.33
CA TRP A 143 0.80 7.52 16.91
C TRP A 143 -0.34 7.32 15.90
N ILE A 144 -0.72 8.37 15.17
CA ILE A 144 -1.73 8.32 14.10
C ILE A 144 -1.30 7.33 13.01
N ALA A 145 -0.05 7.41 12.53
CA ALA A 145 0.49 6.52 11.50
C ALA A 145 0.50 5.03 11.92
N ARG A 146 0.63 4.74 13.22
CA ARG A 146 0.55 3.37 13.78
C ARG A 146 -0.89 2.91 13.96
N SER A 147 -1.78 3.81 14.32
CA SER A 147 -3.22 3.53 14.51
C SER A 147 -3.89 3.10 13.21
N ASP A 148 -3.59 3.78 12.11
CA ASP A 148 -4.13 3.48 10.76
C ASP A 148 -3.71 2.07 10.26
N LYS A 149 -2.59 1.55 10.77
CA LYS A 149 -2.12 0.19 10.45
C LYS A 149 -2.79 -0.92 11.28
N GLY A 150 -3.74 -0.58 12.15
CA GLY A 150 -4.38 -1.56 13.06
C GLY A 150 -3.40 -2.18 14.08
N LEU A 151 -2.19 -1.58 14.23
CA LEU A 151 -1.15 -2.05 15.14
C LEU A 151 -1.41 -1.61 16.59
N ILE A 152 -2.34 -0.69 16.79
CA ILE A 152 -2.82 -0.29 18.11
C ILE A 152 -4.13 -1.02 18.32
N SER A 153 -4.09 -2.12 19.03
CA SER A 153 -5.29 -2.67 19.64
C SER A 153 -5.75 -1.61 20.67
N ALA A 154 -6.86 -0.95 20.38
CA ALA A 154 -7.50 -0.10 21.38
C ALA A 154 -7.79 -1.01 22.60
N ASN A 155 -7.03 -0.83 23.66
CA ASN A 155 -7.34 -1.43 24.96
C ASN A 155 -8.61 -0.74 25.41
N LYS A 156 -9.77 -1.31 25.05
CA LYS A 156 -11.06 -0.81 25.51
C LYS A 156 -11.17 -1.20 26.99
N GLU A 157 -10.69 -0.37 27.88
CA GLU A 157 -11.06 -0.45 29.26
C GLU A 157 -12.49 0.03 29.41
N PHE A 158 -13.29 -0.74 30.14
CA PHE A 158 -14.61 -0.29 30.58
C PHE A 158 -14.38 0.84 31.59
N LEU A 159 -14.58 2.08 31.13
CA LEU A 159 -14.64 3.23 32.01
C LEU A 159 -15.98 3.17 32.76
N ASP A 160 -15.88 2.97 34.07
CA ASP A 160 -17.00 3.16 34.97
C ASP A 160 -17.27 4.67 35.10
N SER A 161 -18.17 5.16 34.24
CA SER A 161 -18.46 6.60 34.11
C SER A 161 -19.01 7.21 35.39
N GLU A 162 -19.61 6.42 36.28
CA GLU A 162 -20.14 6.93 37.58
C GLU A 162 -19.01 7.26 38.57
N ASN A 163 -18.00 6.41 38.65
CA ASN A 163 -16.85 6.63 39.52
C ASN A 163 -15.91 7.75 39.02
N GLU A 164 -15.76 7.89 37.69
CA GLU A 164 -14.93 8.96 37.10
C GLU A 164 -15.59 10.34 37.24
N LEU A 165 -16.92 10.42 37.01
CA LEU A 165 -17.70 11.64 37.21
C LEU A 165 -17.71 12.07 38.68
N SER A 166 -17.83 11.14 39.63
CA SER A 166 -17.81 11.49 41.05
C SER A 166 -16.42 11.99 41.49
N SER A 167 -15.33 11.40 40.94
CA SER A 167 -13.96 11.87 41.23
C SER A 167 -13.65 13.27 40.68
N ILE A 168 -14.27 13.64 39.56
CA ILE A 168 -14.14 15.00 38.98
C ILE A 168 -14.98 16.01 39.77
N LEU A 169 -16.18 15.61 40.24
CA LEU A 169 -17.05 16.49 41.05
C LEU A 169 -16.50 16.71 42.46
N ASP A 170 -15.76 15.78 43.03
CA ASP A 170 -15.09 15.95 44.34
C ASP A 170 -13.83 16.84 44.27
N PHE A 171 -13.38 17.21 43.06
CA PHE A 171 -12.21 18.08 42.83
C PHE A 171 -12.61 19.58 42.71
N PHE A 172 -13.90 19.88 42.61
CA PHE A 172 -14.43 21.25 42.55
C PHE A 172 -15.23 21.59 43.79
#